data_a32d3dc51d1076f5ec72e11c2bf7958b
#
_entry.id   a32d3dc51d1076f5ec72e11c2bf7958b
#
_cell.length_a   1.000
_cell.length_b   1.000
_cell.length_c   1.000
_cell.angle_alpha   90.00
_cell.angle_beta   90.00
_cell.angle_gamma   90.00
#
_symmetry.space_group_name_H-M   'P 1'
#
loop_
_entity.id
_entity.type
_entity.pdbx_description
1 polymer ?
#
loop_
_entity_poly.entity_id
_entity_poly.type
_entity_poly.pdbx_seq_one_letter_code
_entity_poly.pdbx_strand_id
1 'polypeptide(L)'
;MPKQFFSRLSRDYIDILKDDDYYDITIEVGQDPNVKIFRAHRIILCYRSPFLRQTLTSNRENNNGTLINIKLPNISPEIFQVILKYIYGGIISLNEHEASEILKILVAANELLLQELIDYLQEYLIKNKSEWIEQHIILTYRISFQSNSLLGLQKFCADFMNEFPEKIFKSLDFTSLSEASLISIIKKDDLQMKEIEIWEHVLKWGLEKNPSLLPDSTTWSDNDFKVMENTLQNCIPEIRFFSLSSKDFSQKVRPYRKLLKHQLYEELLGSYLDSNIEPIKGTDEILGGYNPLIWKSYNVGQCGKTKDSFIFSFKSKDNFRDLILSRVKNVDKAIYYKYNFGPTFYDDIDIYVMKGGIEPSDIREYNYSHCKQKSYEKKVRDTEDKFSVEDYEVFQIIKIVK
;
A
#
# COMPACT_ATOMS: atom_id res chain seq x y z
N MET A 1 -54.82 -10.01 11.92
CA MET A 1 -53.83 -9.02 12.43
C MET A 1 -54.49 -7.66 12.48
N PRO A 2 -54.24 -6.82 13.50
CA PRO A 2 -54.78 -5.47 13.52
C PRO A 2 -54.19 -4.64 12.37
N LYS A 3 -55.03 -3.78 11.78
CA LYS A 3 -54.59 -2.85 10.73
C LYS A 3 -53.89 -1.66 11.34
N GLN A 4 -52.65 -1.37 10.87
CA GLN A 4 -51.81 -0.27 11.37
C GLN A 4 -51.80 0.91 10.37
N PHE A 5 -51.87 2.13 10.89
CA PHE A 5 -51.97 3.36 10.09
C PHE A 5 -50.69 4.26 10.26
N PHE A 6 -49.52 3.65 10.22
CA PHE A 6 -48.24 4.33 10.51
C PHE A 6 -47.93 5.47 9.54
N SER A 7 -48.27 5.32 8.24
CA SER A 7 -47.95 6.37 7.25
C SER A 7 -48.65 7.70 7.49
N ARG A 8 -49.86 7.67 8.04
CA ARG A 8 -50.60 8.87 8.41
C ARG A 8 -50.04 9.44 9.72
N LEU A 9 -49.86 8.60 10.72
CA LEU A 9 -49.30 8.99 12.00
C LEU A 9 -47.93 9.66 11.82
N SER A 10 -47.06 9.09 10.99
CA SER A 10 -45.76 9.66 10.68
C SER A 10 -45.84 11.07 10.07
N ARG A 11 -46.78 11.28 9.14
CA ARG A 11 -47.03 12.61 8.54
C ARG A 11 -47.51 13.63 9.58
N ASP A 12 -48.48 13.24 10.40
CA ASP A 12 -49.05 14.10 11.42
C ASP A 12 -47.92 14.56 12.39
N TYR A 13 -47.00 13.68 12.78
CA TYR A 13 -45.81 14.04 13.61
C TYR A 13 -44.83 14.98 12.86
N ILE A 14 -44.60 14.78 11.57
CA ILE A 14 -43.73 15.68 10.77
C ILE A 14 -44.41 17.08 10.65
N ASP A 15 -45.72 17.16 10.61
CA ASP A 15 -46.43 18.43 10.56
C ASP A 15 -46.33 19.17 11.92
N ILE A 16 -46.41 18.47 13.06
CA ILE A 16 -46.12 19.01 14.36
C ILE A 16 -44.72 19.60 14.44
N LEU A 17 -43.70 18.98 13.82
CA LEU A 17 -42.33 19.52 13.77
C LEU A 17 -42.24 20.87 13.04
N LYS A 18 -43.17 21.13 12.09
CA LYS A 18 -43.22 22.36 11.30
C LYS A 18 -44.05 23.45 11.97
N ASP A 19 -44.87 23.08 12.96
CA ASP A 19 -45.71 23.97 13.69
C ASP A 19 -44.90 24.80 14.67
N ASP A 20 -45.11 26.13 14.64
CA ASP A 20 -44.42 27.04 15.56
C ASP A 20 -45.18 27.19 16.90
N ASP A 21 -46.34 26.56 17.05
CA ASP A 21 -47.11 26.50 18.27
C ASP A 21 -46.70 25.29 19.14
N TYR A 22 -46.93 25.39 20.44
CA TYR A 22 -46.78 24.27 21.40
C TYR A 22 -45.38 23.68 21.59
N TYR A 23 -44.31 24.23 20.99
CA TYR A 23 -42.96 23.78 21.34
C TYR A 23 -42.59 24.16 22.77
N ASP A 24 -41.90 23.30 23.47
CA ASP A 24 -41.48 23.50 24.86
C ASP A 24 -39.94 23.40 25.03
N ILE A 25 -39.21 23.23 23.95
CA ILE A 25 -37.76 23.14 23.92
C ILE A 25 -37.18 23.86 22.71
N THR A 26 -36.01 24.50 22.90
CA THR A 26 -35.13 24.95 21.82
C THR A 26 -33.82 24.17 21.82
N ILE A 27 -33.29 23.87 20.65
CA ILE A 27 -32.03 23.15 20.46
C ILE A 27 -31.14 24.04 19.59
N GLU A 28 -30.03 24.47 20.13
CA GLU A 28 -28.98 25.22 19.45
C GLU A 28 -28.00 24.19 18.83
N VAL A 29 -27.87 24.12 17.50
CA VAL A 29 -27.14 23.13 16.77
C VAL A 29 -26.06 23.78 15.91
N GLY A 30 -24.85 23.24 15.94
CA GLY A 30 -23.71 23.76 15.20
C GLY A 30 -22.80 24.67 16.01
N GLN A 31 -21.80 25.20 15.33
CA GLN A 31 -20.83 26.17 15.86
C GLN A 31 -20.80 27.42 14.99
N ASP A 32 -20.41 28.56 15.59
CA ASP A 32 -20.24 29.78 14.82
C ASP A 32 -19.30 29.59 13.60
N PRO A 33 -19.65 30.14 12.44
CA PRO A 33 -20.82 30.99 12.14
C PRO A 33 -22.10 30.24 11.76
N ASN A 34 -22.11 28.87 11.76
CA ASN A 34 -23.21 28.04 11.27
C ASN A 34 -24.09 27.47 12.40
N VAL A 35 -24.58 28.33 13.26
CA VAL A 35 -25.50 27.94 14.33
C VAL A 35 -26.94 28.10 13.88
N LYS A 36 -27.79 27.10 14.16
CA LYS A 36 -29.23 27.15 13.95
C LYS A 36 -30.00 26.68 15.17
N ILE A 37 -31.07 27.39 15.49
CA ILE A 37 -31.99 27.05 16.59
C ILE A 37 -33.17 26.28 16.03
N PHE A 38 -33.40 25.07 16.57
CA PHE A 38 -34.55 24.22 16.24
C PHE A 38 -35.55 24.27 17.41
N ARG A 39 -36.81 24.37 17.08
CA ARG A 39 -37.94 24.24 18.04
C ARG A 39 -38.35 22.78 18.08
N ALA A 40 -38.69 22.26 19.26
CA ALA A 40 -38.99 20.84 19.41
C ALA A 40 -39.91 20.59 20.61
N HIS A 41 -40.35 19.33 20.76
CA HIS A 41 -41.29 18.88 21.77
C HIS A 41 -40.60 17.86 22.69
N ARG A 42 -40.47 18.21 23.95
CA ARG A 42 -39.79 17.44 24.98
C ARG A 42 -40.24 15.98 25.05
N ILE A 43 -41.57 15.76 24.99
CA ILE A 43 -42.11 14.41 25.08
C ILE A 43 -41.59 13.51 23.93
N ILE A 44 -41.56 14.02 22.71
CA ILE A 44 -41.10 13.28 21.54
C ILE A 44 -39.61 13.00 21.68
N LEU A 45 -38.80 14.00 21.98
CA LEU A 45 -37.35 13.85 22.11
C LEU A 45 -36.97 12.86 23.22
N CYS A 46 -37.61 12.92 24.38
CA CYS A 46 -37.34 12.03 25.51
C CYS A 46 -37.66 10.55 25.22
N TYR A 47 -38.72 10.28 24.44
CA TYR A 47 -39.09 8.92 24.14
C TYR A 47 -38.33 8.31 22.94
N ARG A 48 -37.79 9.16 22.06
CA ARG A 48 -37.09 8.71 20.86
C ARG A 48 -35.56 8.69 20.99
N SER A 49 -34.98 9.48 21.95
CA SER A 49 -33.53 9.53 22.16
C SER A 49 -33.19 9.39 23.63
N PRO A 50 -32.51 8.33 24.06
CA PRO A 50 -32.02 8.14 25.42
C PRO A 50 -31.10 9.28 25.88
N PHE A 51 -30.24 9.79 25.00
CA PHE A 51 -29.35 10.93 25.27
C PHE A 51 -30.15 12.19 25.59
N LEU A 52 -31.10 12.54 24.71
CA LEU A 52 -31.94 13.75 24.95
C LEU A 52 -32.80 13.60 26.18
N ARG A 53 -33.30 12.40 26.47
CA ARG A 53 -34.01 12.09 27.70
C ARG A 53 -33.15 12.40 28.94
N GLN A 54 -31.93 11.90 28.97
CA GLN A 54 -31.01 12.12 30.09
C GLN A 54 -30.69 13.61 30.26
N THR A 55 -30.31 14.28 29.15
CA THR A 55 -29.99 15.71 29.14
C THR A 55 -31.16 16.57 29.63
N LEU A 56 -32.38 16.27 29.18
CA LEU A 56 -33.59 17.02 29.56
C LEU A 56 -34.07 16.72 30.96
N THR A 57 -33.76 15.56 31.52
CA THR A 57 -34.08 15.22 32.91
C THR A 57 -33.14 15.94 33.88
N SER A 58 -31.83 15.96 33.56
CA SER A 58 -30.81 16.63 34.37
C SER A 58 -31.04 18.17 34.44
N ASN A 59 -31.56 18.78 33.39
CA ASN A 59 -31.85 20.21 33.33
C ASN A 59 -33.18 20.60 33.99
N ARG A 60 -33.95 19.62 34.48
CA ARG A 60 -35.28 19.88 35.09
C ARG A 60 -35.20 20.60 36.42
N GLU A 61 -34.12 20.39 37.17
CA GLU A 61 -33.93 20.94 38.51
C GLU A 61 -33.59 22.45 38.54
N ASN A 62 -33.17 23.00 37.37
CA ASN A 62 -32.66 24.38 37.28
C ASN A 62 -33.62 25.41 36.64
N ASN A 63 -34.85 25.03 36.23
CA ASN A 63 -35.69 25.92 35.42
C ASN A 63 -37.04 26.24 36.06
N ASN A 64 -37.13 27.41 36.66
CA ASN A 64 -38.35 28.09 37.10
C ASN A 64 -39.14 28.65 35.90
N GLY A 65 -39.73 27.75 35.06
CA GLY A 65 -40.68 28.19 34.01
C GLY A 65 -40.06 28.77 32.73
N THR A 66 -38.75 28.72 32.56
CA THR A 66 -38.05 29.16 31.33
C THR A 66 -37.94 27.99 30.29
N LEU A 67 -38.01 28.35 29.01
CA LEU A 67 -37.83 27.43 27.90
C LEU A 67 -36.46 26.71 28.02
N ILE A 68 -36.47 25.37 27.94
CA ILE A 68 -35.22 24.60 28.04
C ILE A 68 -34.46 24.78 26.75
N ASN A 69 -33.18 25.13 26.83
CA ASN A 69 -32.27 25.18 25.69
C ASN A 69 -31.20 24.08 25.81
N ILE A 70 -31.04 23.29 24.74
CA ILE A 70 -29.99 22.27 24.60
C ILE A 70 -29.00 22.74 23.54
N LYS A 71 -27.71 22.49 23.75
CA LYS A 71 -26.65 22.78 22.78
C LYS A 71 -26.05 21.48 22.22
N LEU A 72 -25.98 21.36 20.89
CA LEU A 72 -25.37 20.28 20.15
C LEU A 72 -24.33 20.83 19.16
N PRO A 73 -23.16 21.26 19.65
CA PRO A 73 -22.18 21.97 18.83
C PRO A 73 -21.46 21.04 17.82
N ASN A 74 -21.45 19.74 18.06
CA ASN A 74 -20.74 18.77 17.22
C ASN A 74 -21.56 18.27 16.02
N ILE A 75 -22.84 18.56 15.96
CA ILE A 75 -23.75 18.15 14.89
C ILE A 75 -24.04 19.37 14.01
N SER A 76 -23.93 19.24 12.69
CA SER A 76 -24.29 20.33 11.80
C SER A 76 -25.84 20.47 11.70
N PRO A 77 -26.34 21.70 11.46
CA PRO A 77 -27.78 21.92 11.32
C PRO A 77 -28.48 21.06 10.27
N GLU A 78 -27.80 20.80 9.14
CA GLU A 78 -28.32 19.98 8.06
C GLU A 78 -28.46 18.52 8.50
N ILE A 79 -27.46 17.96 9.15
CA ILE A 79 -27.50 16.60 9.70
C ILE A 79 -28.56 16.48 10.77
N PHE A 80 -28.65 17.46 11.68
CA PHE A 80 -29.66 17.44 12.72
C PHE A 80 -31.08 17.51 12.18
N GLN A 81 -31.30 18.24 11.09
CA GLN A 81 -32.61 18.27 10.41
C GLN A 81 -33.04 16.90 9.89
N VAL A 82 -32.09 16.10 9.38
CA VAL A 82 -32.33 14.70 8.96
C VAL A 82 -32.69 13.84 10.17
N ILE A 83 -31.93 13.98 11.27
CA ILE A 83 -32.18 13.27 12.53
C ILE A 83 -33.55 13.62 13.12
N LEU A 84 -33.95 14.89 13.12
CA LEU A 84 -35.27 15.31 13.60
C LEU A 84 -36.42 14.68 12.81
N LYS A 85 -36.30 14.60 11.47
CA LYS A 85 -37.30 13.90 10.63
C LYS A 85 -37.42 12.44 11.02
N TYR A 86 -36.29 11.77 11.33
CA TYR A 86 -36.33 10.41 11.84
C TYR A 86 -36.96 10.34 13.23
N ILE A 87 -36.60 11.23 14.17
CA ILE A 87 -37.15 11.23 15.53
C ILE A 87 -38.67 11.40 15.51
N TYR A 88 -39.20 12.32 14.70
CA TYR A 88 -40.63 12.60 14.64
C TYR A 88 -41.39 11.60 13.77
N GLY A 89 -40.93 11.39 12.56
CA GLY A 89 -41.68 10.63 11.55
C GLY A 89 -41.22 9.20 11.34
N GLY A 90 -40.06 8.78 11.90
CA GLY A 90 -39.46 7.49 11.57
C GLY A 90 -39.02 7.40 10.10
N ILE A 91 -38.76 8.53 9.45
CA ILE A 91 -38.45 8.62 8.02
C ILE A 91 -37.01 9.06 7.84
N ILE A 92 -36.26 8.32 7.03
CA ILE A 92 -34.94 8.73 6.52
C ILE A 92 -34.84 8.43 5.04
N SER A 93 -34.32 9.38 4.25
CA SER A 93 -34.00 9.19 2.82
C SER A 93 -32.50 9.32 2.64
N LEU A 94 -31.84 8.26 2.20
CA LEU A 94 -30.38 8.22 2.04
C LEU A 94 -29.93 8.30 0.57
N ASN A 95 -30.85 8.18 -0.39
CA ASN A 95 -30.52 8.10 -1.81
C ASN A 95 -29.90 9.40 -2.36
N GLU A 96 -30.21 10.53 -1.74
CA GLU A 96 -29.74 11.85 -2.14
C GLU A 96 -28.48 12.29 -1.38
N HIS A 97 -28.01 11.46 -0.43
CA HIS A 97 -26.85 11.77 0.41
C HIS A 97 -25.59 11.05 -0.08
N GLU A 98 -24.49 11.78 -0.09
CA GLU A 98 -23.18 11.21 -0.31
C GLU A 98 -22.76 10.31 0.87
N ALA A 99 -21.88 9.35 0.63
CA ALA A 99 -21.43 8.43 1.66
C ALA A 99 -20.80 9.13 2.87
N SER A 100 -20.08 10.22 2.64
CA SER A 100 -19.49 11.07 3.68
C SER A 100 -20.55 11.73 4.59
N GLU A 101 -21.69 12.13 4.00
CA GLU A 101 -22.81 12.71 4.76
C GLU A 101 -23.54 11.63 5.58
N ILE A 102 -23.73 10.42 4.97
CA ILE A 102 -24.33 9.29 5.69
C ILE A 102 -23.47 8.89 6.88
N LEU A 103 -22.15 8.92 6.74
CA LEU A 103 -21.24 8.69 7.85
C LEU A 103 -21.38 9.75 8.96
N LYS A 104 -21.57 11.03 8.59
CA LYS A 104 -21.86 12.09 9.56
C LYS A 104 -23.22 11.91 10.26
N ILE A 105 -24.25 11.46 9.52
CA ILE A 105 -25.55 11.11 10.10
C ILE A 105 -25.39 9.95 11.10
N LEU A 106 -24.58 8.94 10.78
CA LEU A 106 -24.28 7.83 11.66
C LEU A 106 -23.59 8.27 12.95
N VAL A 107 -22.61 9.18 12.85
CA VAL A 107 -21.92 9.75 14.02
C VAL A 107 -22.90 10.52 14.91
N ALA A 108 -23.77 11.35 14.32
CA ALA A 108 -24.78 12.10 15.05
C ALA A 108 -25.84 11.17 15.68
N ALA A 109 -26.27 10.12 14.99
CA ALA A 109 -27.17 9.12 15.53
C ALA A 109 -26.55 8.39 16.73
N ASN A 110 -25.25 8.10 16.67
CA ASN A 110 -24.49 7.49 17.76
C ASN A 110 -24.38 8.45 18.98
N GLU A 111 -24.10 9.73 18.76
CA GLU A 111 -24.07 10.73 19.83
C GLU A 111 -25.44 10.86 20.55
N LEU A 112 -26.52 10.76 19.78
CA LEU A 112 -27.89 10.83 20.29
C LEU A 112 -28.46 9.49 20.77
N LEU A 113 -27.67 8.40 20.74
CA LEU A 113 -28.02 7.03 21.15
C LEU A 113 -29.27 6.49 20.44
N LEU A 114 -29.36 6.69 19.12
CA LEU A 114 -30.49 6.24 18.28
C LEU A 114 -30.19 4.85 17.67
N GLN A 115 -30.22 3.80 18.50
CA GLN A 115 -29.71 2.46 18.14
C GLN A 115 -30.32 1.90 16.83
N GLU A 116 -31.65 1.98 16.66
CA GLU A 116 -32.32 1.49 15.45
C GLU A 116 -31.79 2.20 14.17
N LEU A 117 -31.55 3.50 14.25
CA LEU A 117 -30.99 4.28 13.13
C LEU A 117 -29.52 3.94 12.91
N ILE A 118 -28.74 3.74 13.98
CA ILE A 118 -27.33 3.32 13.91
C ILE A 118 -27.22 2.00 13.15
N ASP A 119 -28.01 0.98 13.52
CA ASP A 119 -27.98 -0.33 12.91
C ASP A 119 -28.33 -0.26 11.41
N TYR A 120 -29.37 0.49 11.07
CA TYR A 120 -29.76 0.71 9.68
C TYR A 120 -28.69 1.43 8.85
N LEU A 121 -28.08 2.49 9.39
CA LEU A 121 -27.06 3.27 8.68
C LEU A 121 -25.78 2.48 8.46
N GLN A 122 -25.35 1.66 9.42
CA GLN A 122 -24.20 0.76 9.27
C GLN A 122 -24.45 -0.25 8.15
N GLU A 123 -25.60 -0.92 8.17
CA GLU A 123 -25.97 -1.88 7.14
C GLU A 123 -26.04 -1.22 5.75
N TYR A 124 -26.65 -0.04 5.67
CA TYR A 124 -26.76 0.72 4.42
C TYR A 124 -25.39 1.11 3.86
N LEU A 125 -24.47 1.62 4.68
CA LEU A 125 -23.11 1.99 4.28
C LEU A 125 -22.36 0.77 3.76
N ILE A 126 -22.34 -0.33 4.50
CA ILE A 126 -21.65 -1.57 4.12
C ILE A 126 -22.20 -2.13 2.80
N LYS A 127 -23.52 -2.12 2.63
CA LYS A 127 -24.17 -2.76 1.49
C LYS A 127 -24.17 -1.92 0.23
N ASN A 128 -24.29 -0.60 0.35
CA ASN A 128 -24.53 0.31 -0.79
C ASN A 128 -23.37 1.28 -1.05
N LYS A 129 -22.41 1.42 -0.13
CA LYS A 129 -21.32 2.39 -0.21
C LYS A 129 -19.96 1.76 0.15
N SER A 130 -19.81 0.45 -0.04
CA SER A 130 -18.58 -0.29 0.28
C SER A 130 -17.35 0.27 -0.43
N GLU A 131 -17.47 0.61 -1.72
CA GLU A 131 -16.36 1.21 -2.48
C GLU A 131 -15.86 2.53 -1.85
N TRP A 132 -16.78 3.36 -1.37
CA TRP A 132 -16.41 4.59 -0.68
C TRP A 132 -15.72 4.29 0.65
N ILE A 133 -16.20 3.29 1.42
CA ILE A 133 -15.57 2.85 2.66
C ILE A 133 -14.15 2.36 2.38
N GLU A 134 -13.94 1.57 1.32
CA GLU A 134 -12.60 1.09 0.92
C GLU A 134 -11.65 2.24 0.62
N GLN A 135 -12.12 3.27 -0.08
CA GLN A 135 -11.33 4.47 -0.38
C GLN A 135 -11.02 5.33 0.87
N HIS A 136 -11.86 5.26 1.91
CA HIS A 136 -11.74 6.01 3.16
C HIS A 136 -11.68 5.08 4.37
N ILE A 137 -10.96 3.96 4.21
CA ILE A 137 -10.96 2.87 5.18
C ILE A 137 -10.41 3.30 6.54
N ILE A 138 -9.40 4.17 6.57
CA ILE A 138 -8.78 4.62 7.81
C ILE A 138 -9.71 5.55 8.59
N LEU A 139 -10.39 6.46 7.90
CA LEU A 139 -11.40 7.34 8.50
C LEU A 139 -12.55 6.52 9.10
N THR A 140 -13.08 5.59 8.30
CA THR A 140 -14.21 4.74 8.70
C THR A 140 -13.83 3.83 9.88
N TYR A 141 -12.64 3.21 9.83
CA TYR A 141 -12.10 2.42 10.94
C TYR A 141 -12.00 3.26 12.21
N ARG A 142 -11.36 4.43 12.16
CA ARG A 142 -11.19 5.32 13.30
C ARG A 142 -12.53 5.75 13.92
N ILE A 143 -13.53 6.08 13.09
CA ILE A 143 -14.87 6.43 13.55
C ILE A 143 -15.55 5.22 14.20
N SER A 144 -15.47 4.06 13.59
CA SER A 144 -16.13 2.86 14.09
C SER A 144 -15.64 2.45 15.49
N PHE A 145 -14.38 2.69 15.83
CA PHE A 145 -13.81 2.38 17.14
C PHE A 145 -14.10 3.42 18.23
N GLN A 146 -14.81 4.53 17.92
CA GLN A 146 -15.21 5.50 18.93
C GLN A 146 -16.39 5.02 19.78
N SER A 147 -17.13 4.01 19.36
CA SER A 147 -18.31 3.50 20.06
C SER A 147 -18.54 2.02 19.84
N ASN A 148 -18.92 1.33 20.92
CA ASN A 148 -19.34 -0.07 20.84
C ASN A 148 -20.67 -0.29 20.10
N SER A 149 -21.41 0.77 19.76
CA SER A 149 -22.62 0.68 18.95
C SER A 149 -22.32 0.43 17.46
N LEU A 150 -21.06 0.59 17.02
CA LEU A 150 -20.64 0.52 15.61
C LEU A 150 -19.96 -0.81 15.25
N LEU A 151 -20.34 -1.92 15.92
CA LEU A 151 -19.70 -3.23 15.75
C LEU A 151 -19.76 -3.77 14.31
N GLY A 152 -20.84 -3.51 13.58
CA GLY A 152 -20.97 -3.95 12.18
C GLY A 152 -19.88 -3.32 11.30
N LEU A 153 -19.69 -2.01 11.45
CA LEU A 153 -18.70 -1.25 10.70
C LEU A 153 -17.26 -1.56 11.16
N GLN A 154 -17.05 -1.77 12.48
CA GLN A 154 -15.77 -2.22 13.03
C GLN A 154 -15.34 -3.54 12.39
N LYS A 155 -16.25 -4.52 12.38
CA LYS A 155 -15.98 -5.84 11.82
C LYS A 155 -15.66 -5.74 10.33
N PHE A 156 -16.48 -5.01 9.57
CA PHE A 156 -16.24 -4.83 8.13
C PHE A 156 -14.85 -4.23 7.85
N CYS A 157 -14.49 -3.16 8.55
CA CYS A 157 -13.18 -2.51 8.37
C CYS A 157 -12.02 -3.44 8.78
N ALA A 158 -12.15 -4.16 9.91
CA ALA A 158 -11.12 -5.08 10.38
C ALA A 158 -10.92 -6.26 9.41
N ASP A 159 -12.01 -6.86 8.94
CA ASP A 159 -11.97 -7.95 7.96
C ASP A 159 -11.30 -7.48 6.66
N PHE A 160 -11.70 -6.31 6.13
CA PHE A 160 -11.12 -5.72 4.94
C PHE A 160 -9.62 -5.43 5.08
N MET A 161 -9.20 -4.81 6.17
CA MET A 161 -7.79 -4.49 6.43
C MET A 161 -6.92 -5.74 6.64
N ASN A 162 -7.49 -6.84 7.12
CA ASN A 162 -6.78 -8.11 7.26
C ASN A 162 -6.70 -8.88 5.95
N GLU A 163 -7.76 -8.87 5.14
CA GLU A 163 -7.82 -9.62 3.87
C GLU A 163 -7.07 -8.90 2.74
N PHE A 164 -7.07 -7.55 2.74
CA PHE A 164 -6.49 -6.74 1.67
C PHE A 164 -5.58 -5.62 2.21
N PRO A 165 -4.50 -5.96 2.95
CA PRO A 165 -3.63 -4.96 3.57
C PRO A 165 -2.99 -3.99 2.56
N GLU A 166 -2.72 -4.44 1.33
CA GLU A 166 -2.19 -3.61 0.24
C GLU A 166 -3.17 -2.54 -0.24
N LYS A 167 -4.48 -2.75 -0.09
CA LYS A 167 -5.49 -1.75 -0.45
C LYS A 167 -5.49 -0.54 0.50
N ILE A 168 -4.97 -0.70 1.71
CA ILE A 168 -4.84 0.39 2.67
C ILE A 168 -3.93 1.49 2.10
N PHE A 169 -2.82 1.13 1.46
CA PHE A 169 -1.92 2.09 0.82
C PHE A 169 -2.56 2.83 -0.36
N LYS A 170 -3.57 2.23 -0.99
CA LYS A 170 -4.31 2.81 -2.12
C LYS A 170 -5.51 3.66 -1.67
N SER A 171 -5.86 3.63 -0.39
CA SER A 171 -6.94 4.46 0.14
C SER A 171 -6.56 5.95 0.07
N LEU A 172 -7.56 6.81 -0.07
CA LEU A 172 -7.35 8.27 -0.18
C LEU A 172 -6.83 8.88 1.11
N ASP A 173 -7.09 8.21 2.23
CA ASP A 173 -6.78 8.68 3.57
C ASP A 173 -5.62 7.90 4.25
N PHE A 174 -4.86 7.08 3.48
CA PHE A 174 -3.79 6.24 4.06
C PHE A 174 -2.75 7.06 4.83
N THR A 175 -2.49 8.32 4.42
CA THR A 175 -1.54 9.22 5.08
C THR A 175 -1.99 9.64 6.48
N SER A 176 -3.27 9.43 6.82
CA SER A 176 -3.81 9.66 8.15
C SER A 176 -3.47 8.55 9.17
N LEU A 177 -2.87 7.44 8.72
CA LEU A 177 -2.40 6.37 9.61
C LEU A 177 -1.45 6.89 10.69
N SER A 178 -1.54 6.29 11.88
CA SER A 178 -0.50 6.44 12.89
C SER A 178 0.78 5.73 12.45
N GLU A 179 1.93 6.19 12.92
CA GLU A 179 3.21 5.53 12.66
C GLU A 179 3.19 4.04 13.04
N ALA A 180 2.66 3.73 14.23
CA ALA A 180 2.56 2.35 14.71
C ALA A 180 1.71 1.47 13.79
N SER A 181 0.60 2.00 13.26
CA SER A 181 -0.27 1.29 12.32
C SER A 181 0.45 1.08 10.98
N LEU A 182 1.15 2.09 10.46
CA LEU A 182 1.93 1.99 9.23
C LEU A 182 3.01 0.91 9.36
N ILE A 183 3.79 0.93 10.44
CA ILE A 183 4.82 -0.08 10.73
C ILE A 183 4.21 -1.49 10.82
N SER A 184 3.07 -1.63 11.50
CA SER A 184 2.37 -2.92 11.62
C SER A 184 1.96 -3.51 10.26
N ILE A 185 1.62 -2.66 9.28
CA ILE A 185 1.28 -3.09 7.93
C ILE A 185 2.55 -3.45 7.14
N ILE A 186 3.59 -2.62 7.19
CA ILE A 186 4.85 -2.84 6.45
C ILE A 186 5.53 -4.16 6.87
N LYS A 187 5.42 -4.52 8.13
CA LYS A 187 6.00 -5.77 8.69
C LYS A 187 5.37 -7.05 8.17
N LYS A 188 4.19 -6.99 7.54
CA LYS A 188 3.53 -8.19 7.00
C LYS A 188 4.33 -8.75 5.82
N ASP A 189 4.63 -10.05 5.85
CA ASP A 189 5.38 -10.74 4.78
C ASP A 189 4.51 -11.09 3.57
N ASP A 190 3.20 -11.09 3.73
CA ASP A 190 2.20 -11.49 2.74
C ASP A 190 1.62 -10.33 1.93
N LEU A 191 2.19 -9.12 2.06
CA LEU A 191 1.75 -7.96 1.29
C LEU A 191 1.90 -8.20 -0.23
N GLN A 192 0.79 -8.12 -0.96
CA GLN A 192 0.75 -8.23 -2.42
C GLN A 192 1.20 -6.93 -3.09
N MET A 193 2.35 -6.41 -2.69
CA MET A 193 2.96 -5.17 -3.19
C MET A 193 4.46 -5.35 -3.42
N LYS A 194 4.99 -4.61 -4.39
CA LYS A 194 6.44 -4.51 -4.56
C LYS A 194 7.03 -3.64 -3.46
N GLU A 195 8.20 -4.00 -2.98
CA GLU A 195 8.87 -3.25 -1.92
C GLU A 195 9.14 -1.78 -2.30
N ILE A 196 9.36 -1.51 -3.58
CA ILE A 196 9.52 -0.14 -4.06
C ILE A 196 8.23 0.68 -3.95
N GLU A 197 7.06 0.06 -4.10
CA GLU A 197 5.77 0.72 -3.91
C GLU A 197 5.55 1.06 -2.43
N ILE A 198 5.96 0.14 -1.53
CA ILE A 198 5.92 0.38 -0.08
C ILE A 198 6.80 1.59 0.27
N TRP A 199 8.03 1.63 -0.24
CA TRP A 199 8.92 2.77 -0.05
C TRP A 199 8.29 4.10 -0.51
N GLU A 200 7.72 4.13 -1.70
CA GLU A 200 7.05 5.33 -2.25
C GLU A 200 5.87 5.79 -1.38
N HIS A 201 5.09 4.84 -0.85
CA HIS A 201 4.00 5.15 0.07
C HIS A 201 4.50 5.65 1.44
N VAL A 202 5.59 5.10 1.96
CA VAL A 202 6.22 5.58 3.19
C VAL A 202 6.74 7.01 3.04
N LEU A 203 7.37 7.32 1.90
CA LEU A 203 7.78 8.70 1.57
C LEU A 203 6.58 9.64 1.51
N LYS A 204 5.50 9.24 0.84
CA LYS A 204 4.28 10.04 0.74
C LYS A 204 3.66 10.30 2.12
N TRP A 205 3.62 9.27 3.00
CA TRP A 205 3.16 9.42 4.37
C TRP A 205 4.04 10.41 5.15
N GLY A 206 5.35 10.31 5.01
CA GLY A 206 6.29 11.23 5.66
C GLY A 206 6.14 12.67 5.21
N LEU A 207 5.90 12.92 3.91
CA LEU A 207 5.63 14.25 3.36
C LEU A 207 4.35 14.85 3.94
N GLU A 208 3.27 14.07 4.05
CA GLU A 208 2.02 14.55 4.63
C GLU A 208 2.15 14.92 6.11
N LYS A 209 3.05 14.25 6.85
CA LYS A 209 3.39 14.63 8.24
C LYS A 209 4.24 15.90 8.33
N ASN A 210 4.85 16.31 7.22
CA ASN A 210 5.73 17.48 7.14
C ASN A 210 5.30 18.41 5.99
N PRO A 211 4.17 19.14 6.10
CA PRO A 211 3.61 19.94 5.01
C PRO A 211 4.52 21.08 4.50
N SER A 212 5.57 21.41 5.24
CA SER A 212 6.57 22.41 4.82
C SER A 212 7.58 21.86 3.81
N LEU A 213 7.69 20.52 3.66
CA LEU A 213 8.60 19.88 2.72
C LEU A 213 7.99 19.83 1.32
N LEU A 214 8.79 20.18 0.32
CA LEU A 214 8.39 20.02 -1.08
C LEU A 214 8.47 18.55 -1.50
N PRO A 215 7.61 18.08 -2.43
CA PRO A 215 7.65 16.69 -2.90
C PRO A 215 8.95 16.29 -3.59
N ASP A 216 9.66 17.24 -4.19
CA ASP A 216 10.93 17.00 -4.90
C ASP A 216 12.12 17.08 -3.94
N SER A 217 12.69 15.93 -3.62
CA SER A 217 13.85 15.82 -2.72
C SER A 217 15.13 16.50 -3.25
N THR A 218 15.19 16.81 -4.55
CA THR A 218 16.36 17.52 -5.12
C THR A 218 16.45 18.97 -4.65
N THR A 219 15.33 19.52 -4.17
CA THR A 219 15.23 20.88 -3.62
C THR A 219 15.48 20.93 -2.11
N TRP A 220 15.65 19.77 -1.46
CA TRP A 220 15.76 19.72 -0.01
C TRP A 220 17.12 20.18 0.51
N SER A 221 17.07 21.01 1.53
CA SER A 221 18.23 21.34 2.36
C SER A 221 18.61 20.17 3.27
N ASP A 222 19.79 20.22 3.90
CA ASP A 222 20.19 19.22 4.89
C ASP A 222 19.24 19.17 6.09
N ASN A 223 18.63 20.31 6.46
CA ASN A 223 17.64 20.36 7.51
C ASN A 223 16.33 19.65 7.11
N ASP A 224 15.91 19.76 5.84
CA ASP A 224 14.72 19.08 5.34
C ASP A 224 14.91 17.55 5.36
N PHE A 225 16.08 17.09 4.93
CA PHE A 225 16.45 15.67 5.08
C PHE A 225 16.42 15.22 6.54
N LYS A 226 16.91 16.05 7.48
CA LYS A 226 16.89 15.70 8.91
C LYS A 226 15.50 15.61 9.50
N VAL A 227 14.60 16.52 9.10
CA VAL A 227 13.18 16.49 9.48
C VAL A 227 12.52 15.20 8.98
N MET A 228 12.73 14.86 7.71
CA MET A 228 12.15 13.66 7.11
C MET A 228 12.76 12.37 7.70
N GLU A 229 14.08 12.34 7.95
CA GLU A 229 14.75 11.23 8.64
C GLU A 229 14.13 10.96 10.01
N ASN A 230 13.92 12.01 10.83
CA ASN A 230 13.28 11.88 12.14
C ASN A 230 11.85 11.33 12.04
N THR A 231 11.11 11.73 11.00
CA THR A 231 9.75 11.24 10.77
C THR A 231 9.72 9.78 10.36
N LEU A 232 10.69 9.31 9.56
CA LEU A 232 10.72 7.97 9.00
C LEU A 232 11.64 7.00 9.73
N GLN A 233 12.30 7.41 10.81
CA GLN A 233 13.37 6.65 11.49
C GLN A 233 12.95 5.24 11.93
N ASN A 234 11.67 5.05 12.26
CA ASN A 234 11.13 3.76 12.68
C ASN A 234 10.51 2.95 11.52
N CYS A 235 10.20 3.61 10.39
CA CYS A 235 9.67 2.95 9.21
C CYS A 235 10.79 2.40 8.31
N ILE A 236 11.88 3.14 8.14
CA ILE A 236 13.00 2.78 7.25
C ILE A 236 13.58 1.40 7.56
N PRO A 237 13.81 0.99 8.84
CA PRO A 237 14.35 -0.33 9.15
C PRO A 237 13.46 -1.51 8.74
N GLU A 238 12.17 -1.25 8.52
CA GLU A 238 11.18 -2.28 8.17
C GLU A 238 11.02 -2.48 6.66
N ILE A 239 11.70 -1.65 5.86
CA ILE A 239 11.68 -1.75 4.40
C ILE A 239 12.79 -2.68 3.94
N ARG A 240 12.42 -3.65 3.09
CA ARG A 240 13.33 -4.69 2.60
C ARG A 240 14.12 -4.19 1.38
N PHE A 241 14.97 -3.17 1.56
CA PHE A 241 15.72 -2.53 0.48
C PHE A 241 16.56 -3.51 -0.36
N PHE A 242 17.08 -4.58 0.24
CA PHE A 242 17.86 -5.61 -0.48
C PHE A 242 17.05 -6.43 -1.50
N SER A 243 15.72 -6.37 -1.45
CA SER A 243 14.84 -7.04 -2.42
C SER A 243 14.52 -6.18 -3.66
N LEU A 244 14.99 -4.93 -3.69
CA LEU A 244 14.75 -4.01 -4.81
C LEU A 244 15.60 -4.37 -6.03
N SER A 245 15.14 -3.97 -7.22
CA SER A 245 16.00 -4.01 -8.40
C SER A 245 17.06 -2.88 -8.35
N SER A 246 18.23 -3.08 -8.96
CA SER A 246 19.27 -2.05 -9.09
C SER A 246 18.72 -0.76 -9.72
N LYS A 247 17.77 -0.88 -10.65
CA LYS A 247 17.09 0.24 -11.27
C LYS A 247 16.24 1.01 -10.27
N ASP A 248 15.41 0.31 -9.49
CA ASP A 248 14.53 0.94 -8.49
C ASP A 248 15.35 1.61 -7.39
N PHE A 249 16.41 0.94 -6.91
CA PHE A 249 17.34 1.52 -5.97
C PHE A 249 17.97 2.80 -6.51
N SER A 250 18.54 2.76 -7.72
CA SER A 250 19.23 3.91 -8.33
C SER A 250 18.29 5.09 -8.58
N GLN A 251 17.06 4.83 -9.03
CA GLN A 251 16.14 5.89 -9.44
C GLN A 251 15.27 6.43 -8.31
N LYS A 252 14.89 5.58 -7.34
CA LYS A 252 13.86 5.91 -6.36
C LYS A 252 14.37 5.94 -4.90
N VAL A 253 15.45 5.23 -4.57
CA VAL A 253 16.03 5.23 -3.22
C VAL A 253 17.24 6.15 -3.12
N ARG A 254 18.16 6.06 -4.08
CA ARG A 254 19.40 6.87 -4.09
C ARG A 254 19.18 8.39 -3.97
N PRO A 255 18.15 9.03 -4.55
CA PRO A 255 17.86 10.44 -4.31
C PRO A 255 17.64 10.78 -2.83
N TYR A 256 17.16 9.82 -2.06
CA TYR A 256 16.87 9.93 -0.63
C TYR A 256 17.96 9.33 0.28
N ARG A 257 19.19 9.12 -0.24
CA ARG A 257 20.30 8.47 0.51
C ARG A 257 20.59 9.10 1.87
N LYS A 258 20.34 10.39 2.04
CA LYS A 258 20.54 11.09 3.32
C LYS A 258 19.55 10.70 4.42
N LEU A 259 18.44 10.01 4.07
CA LEU A 259 17.50 9.44 5.04
C LEU A 259 18.00 8.10 5.60
N LEU A 260 18.90 7.42 4.89
CA LEU A 260 19.43 6.13 5.28
C LEU A 260 20.63 6.31 6.20
N LYS A 261 20.76 5.46 7.20
CA LYS A 261 22.01 5.39 7.98
C LYS A 261 23.16 5.06 7.04
N HIS A 262 24.29 5.73 7.24
CA HIS A 262 25.47 5.58 6.37
C HIS A 262 25.85 4.11 6.16
N GLN A 263 25.89 3.32 7.21
CA GLN A 263 26.21 1.89 7.14
C GLN A 263 25.24 1.14 6.23
N LEU A 264 23.92 1.31 6.40
CA LEU A 264 22.90 0.67 5.56
C LEU A 264 23.04 1.08 4.10
N TYR A 265 23.34 2.36 3.82
CA TYR A 265 23.51 2.85 2.46
C TYR A 265 24.75 2.24 1.79
N GLU A 266 25.90 2.11 2.51
CA GLU A 266 27.10 1.47 1.98
C GLU A 266 26.88 -0.04 1.74
N GLU A 267 26.20 -0.74 2.65
CA GLU A 267 25.83 -2.15 2.45
C GLU A 267 24.92 -2.34 1.23
N LEU A 268 23.95 -1.45 1.03
CA LEU A 268 23.08 -1.46 -0.16
C LEU A 268 23.86 -1.15 -1.43
N LEU A 269 24.72 -0.13 -1.41
CA LEU A 269 25.62 0.14 -2.53
C LEU A 269 26.50 -1.07 -2.84
N GLY A 270 27.11 -1.68 -1.81
CA GLY A 270 27.88 -2.91 -1.95
C GLY A 270 27.05 -4.00 -2.63
N SER A 271 25.85 -4.30 -2.12
CA SER A 271 25.00 -5.36 -2.69
C SER A 271 24.54 -5.10 -4.14
N TYR A 272 24.43 -3.83 -4.56
CA TYR A 272 24.03 -3.46 -5.93
C TYR A 272 25.21 -3.17 -6.87
N LEU A 273 26.38 -2.84 -6.32
CA LEU A 273 27.64 -2.68 -7.06
C LEU A 273 28.43 -3.98 -7.03
N ASP A 274 28.41 -4.70 -5.92
CA ASP A 274 28.86 -6.06 -5.75
C ASP A 274 27.70 -7.04 -6.08
N SER A 275 27.10 -6.92 -7.25
CA SER A 275 26.77 -8.16 -7.93
C SER A 275 28.13 -8.86 -8.02
N ASN A 276 28.34 -9.91 -7.24
CA ASN A 276 29.55 -10.73 -7.24
C ASN A 276 29.70 -11.40 -8.60
N ILE A 277 29.92 -10.58 -9.64
CA ILE A 277 30.38 -11.08 -10.91
C ILE A 277 31.87 -11.25 -10.68
N GLU A 278 32.25 -12.42 -10.13
CA GLU A 278 33.65 -12.77 -9.98
C GLU A 278 34.31 -12.74 -11.36
N PRO A 279 35.41 -12.01 -11.49
CA PRO A 279 36.13 -11.99 -12.76
C PRO A 279 36.68 -13.39 -13.08
N ILE A 280 36.98 -13.60 -14.35
CA ILE A 280 37.72 -14.79 -14.77
C ILE A 280 39.01 -14.88 -13.94
N LYS A 281 39.25 -16.04 -13.32
CA LYS A 281 40.40 -16.30 -12.44
C LYS A 281 41.72 -15.76 -13.00
N GLY A 282 42.34 -14.84 -12.28
CA GLY A 282 43.58 -14.19 -12.69
C GLY A 282 43.44 -13.03 -13.66
N THR A 283 42.21 -12.54 -13.89
CA THR A 283 41.91 -11.35 -14.71
C THR A 283 40.82 -10.53 -14.05
N ASP A 284 40.59 -9.30 -14.51
CA ASP A 284 39.44 -8.46 -14.11
C ASP A 284 38.28 -8.59 -15.12
N GLU A 285 38.34 -9.56 -16.03
CA GLU A 285 37.41 -9.72 -17.15
C GLU A 285 36.12 -10.42 -16.70
N ILE A 286 34.96 -9.82 -17.05
CA ILE A 286 33.64 -10.35 -16.77
C ILE A 286 32.99 -10.79 -18.09
N LEU A 287 32.50 -12.03 -18.11
CA LEU A 287 31.71 -12.58 -19.22
C LEU A 287 30.30 -12.88 -18.76
N GLY A 288 29.33 -12.66 -19.64
CA GLY A 288 27.94 -12.99 -19.35
C GLY A 288 27.09 -13.15 -20.60
N GLY A 289 25.85 -13.57 -20.39
CA GLY A 289 24.90 -13.68 -21.46
C GLY A 289 23.46 -13.80 -21.00
N TYR A 290 22.54 -13.51 -21.88
CA TYR A 290 21.11 -13.63 -21.67
C TYR A 290 20.54 -14.79 -22.47
N ASN A 291 19.89 -15.71 -21.78
CA ASN A 291 19.14 -16.82 -22.37
C ASN A 291 17.64 -16.63 -22.10
N PRO A 292 16.81 -16.36 -23.13
CA PRO A 292 15.35 -16.24 -22.98
C PRO A 292 14.65 -17.61 -22.83
N LEU A 293 15.40 -18.73 -23.00
CA LEU A 293 14.88 -20.08 -22.90
C LEU A 293 15.15 -20.67 -21.52
N ILE A 294 14.36 -21.68 -21.12
CA ILE A 294 14.59 -22.40 -19.86
C ILE A 294 15.85 -23.27 -20.03
N TRP A 295 16.81 -23.19 -19.10
CA TRP A 295 17.94 -24.08 -19.03
C TRP A 295 17.49 -25.52 -18.78
N LYS A 296 17.95 -26.45 -19.59
CA LYS A 296 17.60 -27.86 -19.52
C LYS A 296 18.85 -28.69 -19.45
N SER A 297 18.78 -29.85 -18.80
CA SER A 297 19.86 -30.81 -18.73
C SER A 297 19.49 -32.03 -19.58
N TYR A 298 20.35 -32.37 -20.56
CA TYR A 298 20.17 -33.52 -21.44
C TYR A 298 21.41 -34.44 -21.42
N ASN A 299 21.21 -35.74 -21.50
CA ASN A 299 22.31 -36.70 -21.60
C ASN A 299 23.06 -36.57 -22.91
N VAL A 300 22.36 -36.20 -23.96
CA VAL A 300 22.94 -35.91 -25.29
C VAL A 300 22.78 -34.44 -25.57
N GLY A 301 23.85 -33.75 -25.97
CA GLY A 301 23.86 -32.34 -26.23
C GLY A 301 22.79 -31.89 -27.22
N GLN A 302 22.06 -30.82 -26.87
CA GLN A 302 21.02 -30.22 -27.72
C GLN A 302 21.19 -28.73 -27.82
N CYS A 303 20.79 -28.13 -28.96
CA CYS A 303 20.82 -26.71 -29.17
C CYS A 303 19.46 -26.05 -28.86
N GLY A 304 19.48 -24.95 -28.17
CA GLY A 304 18.33 -24.06 -28.01
C GLY A 304 18.30 -23.02 -29.13
N LYS A 305 17.13 -22.85 -29.76
CA LYS A 305 16.94 -21.93 -30.88
C LYS A 305 16.26 -20.64 -30.39
N THR A 306 16.95 -19.53 -30.55
CA THR A 306 16.43 -18.23 -30.24
C THR A 306 17.22 -17.13 -30.96
N LYS A 307 16.51 -16.04 -31.34
CA LYS A 307 17.13 -14.81 -31.86
C LYS A 307 17.35 -13.76 -30.76
N ASP A 308 16.77 -13.95 -29.60
CA ASP A 308 16.66 -12.93 -28.54
C ASP A 308 17.77 -13.10 -27.48
N SER A 309 18.65 -14.07 -27.61
CA SER A 309 19.82 -14.20 -26.75
C SER A 309 20.91 -13.21 -27.14
N PHE A 310 21.74 -12.84 -26.19
CA PHE A 310 22.95 -12.05 -26.39
C PHE A 310 24.01 -12.48 -25.37
N ILE A 311 25.27 -12.21 -25.70
CA ILE A 311 26.40 -12.34 -24.79
C ILE A 311 27.12 -11.01 -24.66
N PHE A 312 27.85 -10.85 -23.57
CA PHE A 312 28.59 -9.60 -23.32
C PHE A 312 29.89 -9.87 -22.57
N SER A 313 30.79 -8.91 -22.63
CA SER A 313 31.97 -8.85 -21.78
C SER A 313 32.29 -7.43 -21.35
N PHE A 314 32.99 -7.34 -20.18
CA PHE A 314 33.67 -6.15 -19.70
C PHE A 314 35.12 -6.54 -19.47
N LYS A 315 36.06 -5.66 -19.87
CA LYS A 315 37.51 -5.91 -19.70
C LYS A 315 37.99 -5.73 -18.26
N SER A 316 37.21 -5.01 -17.46
CA SER A 316 37.51 -4.78 -16.05
C SER A 316 36.22 -4.60 -15.25
N LYS A 317 36.20 -5.15 -14.04
CA LYS A 317 35.10 -4.96 -13.07
C LYS A 317 34.91 -3.50 -12.65
N ASP A 318 35.96 -2.69 -12.73
CA ASP A 318 35.93 -1.29 -12.34
C ASP A 318 35.57 -0.32 -13.48
N ASN A 319 35.49 -0.83 -14.73
CA ASN A 319 35.24 -0.02 -15.91
C ASN A 319 34.24 -0.65 -16.87
N PHE A 320 32.97 -0.27 -16.75
CA PHE A 320 31.89 -0.75 -17.62
C PHE A 320 31.79 0.00 -18.96
N ARG A 321 32.74 0.89 -19.30
CA ARG A 321 32.71 1.64 -20.59
C ARG A 321 33.12 0.78 -21.76
N ASP A 322 33.89 -0.27 -21.55
CA ASP A 322 34.41 -1.15 -22.57
C ASP A 322 33.48 -2.36 -22.82
N LEU A 323 32.17 -2.17 -22.70
CA LEU A 323 31.15 -3.20 -22.95
C LEU A 323 31.23 -3.68 -24.39
N ILE A 324 31.48 -4.97 -24.57
CA ILE A 324 31.25 -5.66 -25.82
C ILE A 324 29.91 -6.41 -25.70
N LEU A 325 28.91 -6.01 -26.50
CA LEU A 325 27.63 -6.71 -26.61
C LEU A 325 27.57 -7.40 -27.98
N SER A 326 27.27 -8.70 -27.96
CA SER A 326 27.19 -9.56 -29.15
C SER A 326 25.83 -10.26 -29.23
N ARG A 327 25.11 -10.09 -30.32
CA ARG A 327 23.80 -10.69 -30.53
C ARG A 327 23.94 -12.01 -31.34
N VAL A 328 22.90 -12.82 -31.28
CA VAL A 328 22.84 -14.09 -32.01
C VAL A 328 22.92 -13.84 -33.52
N LYS A 329 23.85 -14.55 -34.16
CA LYS A 329 23.99 -14.63 -35.62
C LYS A 329 23.42 -15.96 -36.17
N ASN A 330 23.69 -17.06 -35.46
CA ASN A 330 23.15 -18.37 -35.81
C ASN A 330 22.06 -18.78 -34.82
N VAL A 331 20.80 -18.54 -35.19
CA VAL A 331 19.61 -18.77 -34.36
C VAL A 331 19.47 -20.25 -33.95
N ASP A 332 19.89 -21.19 -34.77
CA ASP A 332 19.77 -22.64 -34.52
C ASP A 332 20.78 -23.15 -33.47
N LYS A 333 21.81 -22.35 -33.17
CA LYS A 333 22.92 -22.68 -32.28
C LYS A 333 23.16 -21.56 -31.25
N ALA A 334 22.09 -20.91 -30.76
CA ALA A 334 22.22 -19.82 -29.81
C ALA A 334 22.62 -20.30 -28.42
N ILE A 335 22.04 -21.41 -27.97
CA ILE A 335 22.23 -21.98 -26.63
C ILE A 335 22.61 -23.45 -26.79
N TYR A 336 23.40 -23.99 -25.85
CA TYR A 336 23.72 -25.43 -25.83
C TYR A 336 23.37 -26.03 -24.46
N TYR A 337 22.75 -27.19 -24.48
CA TYR A 337 22.30 -27.91 -23.29
C TYR A 337 22.98 -29.25 -23.18
N LYS A 338 23.67 -29.53 -22.09
CA LYS A 338 24.23 -30.84 -21.77
C LYS A 338 24.43 -30.98 -20.26
N TYR A 339 24.33 -32.18 -19.70
CA TYR A 339 24.33 -32.41 -18.25
C TYR A 339 25.60 -31.99 -17.51
N ASN A 340 26.75 -31.91 -18.20
CA ASN A 340 28.06 -31.56 -17.63
C ASN A 340 28.54 -30.15 -17.99
N PHE A 341 27.64 -29.32 -18.56
CA PHE A 341 27.92 -27.92 -18.85
C PHE A 341 27.13 -27.03 -17.89
N GLY A 342 27.75 -25.95 -17.49
CA GLY A 342 27.08 -24.82 -16.87
C GLY A 342 26.27 -23.99 -17.89
N PRO A 343 26.01 -22.71 -17.61
CA PRO A 343 25.43 -21.80 -18.59
C PRO A 343 26.30 -21.72 -19.83
N THR A 344 25.76 -22.13 -21.01
CA THR A 344 26.52 -22.25 -22.25
C THR A 344 25.81 -21.62 -23.43
N PHE A 345 26.47 -20.67 -24.07
CA PHE A 345 26.02 -19.98 -25.28
C PHE A 345 26.74 -20.56 -26.51
N TYR A 346 26.50 -21.87 -26.75
CA TYR A 346 27.22 -22.69 -27.73
C TYR A 346 28.73 -22.56 -27.47
N ASP A 347 29.57 -22.50 -28.51
CA ASP A 347 31.03 -22.35 -28.36
C ASP A 347 31.46 -20.89 -28.04
N ASP A 348 30.51 -19.91 -28.06
CA ASP A 348 30.85 -18.50 -27.88
C ASP A 348 31.14 -18.15 -26.40
N ILE A 349 30.43 -18.76 -25.45
CA ILE A 349 30.81 -18.85 -24.04
C ILE A 349 30.44 -20.27 -23.58
N ASP A 350 31.41 -21.03 -23.15
CA ASP A 350 31.23 -22.39 -22.73
C ASP A 350 31.83 -22.62 -21.35
N ILE A 351 30.98 -22.87 -20.36
CA ILE A 351 31.38 -23.15 -18.99
C ILE A 351 31.31 -24.66 -18.77
N TYR A 352 32.46 -25.29 -18.66
CA TYR A 352 32.59 -26.75 -18.62
C TYR A 352 33.15 -27.26 -17.30
N VAL A 353 32.45 -28.22 -16.68
CA VAL A 353 32.88 -28.93 -15.46
C VAL A 353 33.47 -30.29 -15.82
N MET A 354 34.75 -30.49 -15.57
CA MET A 354 35.30 -31.86 -15.55
C MET A 354 34.92 -32.54 -14.22
N LYS A 355 34.27 -33.68 -14.26
CA LYS A 355 34.21 -34.58 -13.12
C LYS A 355 35.60 -35.16 -12.89
N GLY A 356 36.34 -34.62 -11.93
CA GLY A 356 37.52 -35.30 -11.37
C GLY A 356 37.09 -36.61 -10.71
N GLY A 357 37.96 -37.60 -10.72
CA GLY A 357 37.72 -38.95 -10.22
C GLY A 357 37.32 -39.00 -8.74
N ILE A 358 36.84 -40.14 -8.36
CA ILE A 358 36.26 -40.65 -7.13
C ILE A 358 36.97 -40.12 -5.83
N GLU A 359 36.70 -38.88 -5.45
CA GLU A 359 36.89 -38.39 -4.09
C GLU A 359 35.82 -37.31 -3.79
N PRO A 360 35.17 -37.30 -2.63
CA PRO A 360 34.15 -36.35 -2.30
C PRO A 360 34.76 -35.05 -1.71
N SER A 361 35.52 -34.31 -2.49
CA SER A 361 35.87 -32.93 -2.14
C SER A 361 35.00 -31.99 -2.96
N ASP A 362 34.27 -31.15 -2.26
CA ASP A 362 33.22 -30.23 -2.72
C ASP A 362 33.69 -29.05 -3.60
N ILE A 363 34.83 -29.18 -4.31
CA ILE A 363 35.34 -28.10 -5.16
C ILE A 363 35.08 -28.49 -6.63
N ARG A 364 34.04 -27.93 -7.22
CA ARG A 364 33.80 -27.97 -8.66
C ARG A 364 34.75 -26.97 -9.32
N GLU A 365 35.81 -27.48 -9.97
CA GLU A 365 36.71 -26.63 -10.74
C GLU A 365 36.24 -26.50 -12.19
N TYR A 366 35.95 -25.29 -12.63
CA TYR A 366 35.54 -24.94 -13.99
C TYR A 366 36.76 -24.60 -14.88
N ASN A 367 37.81 -25.42 -14.83
CA ASN A 367 39.14 -25.12 -15.41
C ASN A 367 39.24 -25.26 -16.94
N TYR A 368 38.17 -25.67 -17.63
CA TYR A 368 38.17 -25.96 -19.06
C TYR A 368 37.19 -25.10 -19.85
N SER A 369 36.73 -24.01 -19.27
CA SER A 369 35.86 -23.05 -19.96
C SER A 369 36.60 -22.40 -21.12
N HIS A 370 35.92 -22.08 -22.20
CA HIS A 370 36.49 -21.38 -23.34
C HIS A 370 35.51 -20.43 -23.99
N CYS A 371 36.05 -19.56 -24.84
CA CYS A 371 35.26 -18.57 -25.58
C CYS A 371 35.76 -18.51 -27.02
N LYS A 372 34.87 -18.88 -27.99
CA LYS A 372 35.17 -18.84 -29.42
C LYS A 372 34.01 -18.20 -30.16
N GLN A 373 34.31 -17.32 -31.11
CA GLN A 373 33.24 -16.72 -31.92
C GLN A 373 32.67 -17.73 -32.93
N LYS A 374 31.42 -18.16 -32.71
CA LYS A 374 30.72 -19.12 -33.58
C LYS A 374 29.31 -18.67 -33.96
N SER A 375 28.44 -18.52 -32.97
CA SER A 375 27.00 -18.31 -33.12
C SER A 375 26.59 -16.88 -32.90
N TYR A 376 27.51 -16.04 -32.42
CA TYR A 376 27.26 -14.64 -32.10
C TYR A 376 28.08 -13.67 -33.00
N GLU A 377 27.61 -12.46 -33.17
CA GLU A 377 28.12 -11.48 -34.15
C GLU A 377 29.54 -11.03 -33.86
N LYS A 378 29.87 -10.84 -32.58
CA LYS A 378 31.16 -10.30 -32.16
C LYS A 378 31.88 -11.24 -31.21
N LYS A 379 33.20 -11.22 -31.30
CA LYS A 379 34.08 -11.87 -30.34
C LYS A 379 34.00 -11.08 -29.03
N VAL A 380 33.67 -11.74 -27.93
CA VAL A 380 33.52 -11.09 -26.60
C VAL A 380 34.79 -11.21 -25.76
N ARG A 381 35.80 -11.95 -26.20
CA ARG A 381 37.10 -12.11 -25.56
C ARG A 381 38.20 -12.07 -26.58
N ASP A 382 39.33 -11.44 -26.25
CA ASP A 382 40.48 -11.28 -27.16
C ASP A 382 41.21 -12.62 -27.41
N THR A 383 41.24 -13.52 -26.41
CA THR A 383 41.88 -14.86 -26.52
C THR A 383 40.86 -15.96 -26.63
N GLU A 384 41.27 -17.08 -27.24
CA GLU A 384 40.49 -18.33 -27.29
C GLU A 384 41.03 -19.42 -26.35
N ASP A 385 41.99 -19.01 -25.51
CA ASP A 385 42.60 -19.91 -24.53
C ASP A 385 41.57 -20.36 -23.51
N LYS A 386 41.81 -21.55 -22.95
CA LYS A 386 41.01 -22.07 -21.85
C LYS A 386 41.22 -21.18 -20.61
N PHE A 387 40.16 -20.98 -19.83
CA PHE A 387 40.20 -20.23 -18.60
C PHE A 387 39.47 -20.96 -17.48
N SER A 388 39.77 -20.60 -16.26
CA SER A 388 39.02 -21.03 -15.07
C SER A 388 38.02 -19.95 -14.68
N VAL A 389 36.85 -20.40 -14.28
CA VAL A 389 35.81 -19.56 -13.67
C VAL A 389 35.78 -19.88 -12.18
N GLU A 390 35.91 -18.89 -11.32
CA GLU A 390 35.86 -19.11 -9.86
C GLU A 390 34.44 -19.45 -9.44
N ASP A 391 33.48 -18.66 -9.92
CA ASP A 391 32.07 -18.88 -9.71
C ASP A 391 31.24 -18.30 -10.87
N TYR A 392 29.97 -18.65 -10.95
CA TYR A 392 29.03 -18.00 -11.86
C TYR A 392 27.65 -17.91 -11.23
N GLU A 393 26.96 -16.85 -11.53
CA GLU A 393 25.59 -16.60 -11.06
C GLU A 393 24.60 -16.70 -12.21
N VAL A 394 23.41 -17.23 -11.90
CA VAL A 394 22.30 -17.32 -12.86
C VAL A 394 21.11 -16.56 -12.32
N PHE A 395 20.75 -15.48 -12.99
CA PHE A 395 19.61 -14.65 -12.65
C PHE A 395 18.41 -15.01 -13.55
N GLN A 396 17.24 -15.20 -12.93
CA GLN A 396 16.01 -15.40 -13.68
C GLN A 396 15.33 -14.06 -13.95
N ILE A 397 15.18 -13.69 -15.23
CA ILE A 397 14.37 -12.52 -15.61
C ILE A 397 12.91 -12.93 -15.68
N ILE A 398 12.12 -12.51 -14.71
CA ILE A 398 10.67 -12.75 -14.69
C ILE A 398 9.99 -11.62 -15.48
N LYS A 399 9.41 -11.99 -16.64
CA LYS A 399 8.57 -11.07 -17.40
C LYS A 399 7.21 -10.96 -16.71
N ILE A 400 6.97 -9.87 -16.02
CA ILE A 400 5.63 -9.57 -15.51
C ILE A 400 4.77 -9.21 -16.72
N VAL A 401 3.90 -10.11 -17.12
CA VAL A 401 2.85 -9.81 -18.10
C VAL A 401 1.89 -8.85 -17.42
N LYS A 402 1.74 -7.64 -18.00
CA LYS A 402 0.77 -6.64 -17.55
C LYS A 402 -0.64 -7.08 -17.89
#